data_2c79f52cafbe02e89728fdda527307b2
#
_entry.id   2c79f52cafbe02e89728fdda527307b2
#
_cell.length_a   1.000
_cell.length_b   1.000
_cell.length_c   1.000
_cell.angle_alpha   90.00
_cell.angle_beta   90.00
_cell.angle_gamma   90.00
#
_symmetry.space_group_name_H-M   'P 1'
#
loop_
_entity.id
_entity.type
_entity.pdbx_description
1 polymer ?
#
loop_
_entity_poly.entity_id
_entity_poly.type
_entity_poly.pdbx_seq_one_letter_code
_entity_poly.pdbx_strand_id
1 'polypeptide(L)'
;MPFFKSKDPTVPPGQTVTDRFPVLHVGDVPRFDPKTWRLGFYGLVENPYELSLDELRAEPSVEWRGDIHCVTRWSKKDTIWRGTPFKRLVERAQPMPEAKFVIQHADNAYTTNLPLEAMLGDEVLVAWEFDGSALEPIHGGPVRMLVPKLYFWKSAKWINKIEFAADDKPGFWEKRGYHNDADPWKEQRYSDLPSWTG
;
A
#
# COMPACT_ATOMS: atom_id res chain seq x y z
N MET A 1 14.18 28.07 6.56
CA MET A 1 13.26 28.48 5.48
C MET A 1 11.83 28.16 5.92
N PRO A 2 10.87 29.10 5.83
CA PRO A 2 9.50 28.80 6.22
C PRO A 2 8.93 27.75 5.26
N PHE A 3 8.47 26.63 5.82
CA PHE A 3 7.72 25.63 5.07
C PHE A 3 6.40 26.26 4.63
N PHE A 4 6.25 26.52 3.33
CA PHE A 4 4.98 26.95 2.77
C PHE A 4 3.99 25.80 2.95
N LYS A 5 3.02 25.95 3.87
CA LYS A 5 1.84 25.10 3.89
C LYS A 5 1.15 25.30 2.55
N SER A 6 0.93 24.25 1.78
CA SER A 6 0.10 24.32 0.60
C SER A 6 -1.25 24.94 0.98
N LYS A 7 -1.64 26.01 0.27
CA LYS A 7 -2.96 26.63 0.42
C LYS A 7 -4.00 25.95 -0.47
N ASP A 8 -3.62 24.89 -1.18
CA ASP A 8 -4.54 24.13 -2.03
C ASP A 8 -5.45 23.27 -1.13
N PRO A 9 -6.75 23.60 -1.02
CA PRO A 9 -7.69 22.87 -0.18
C PRO A 9 -8.00 21.46 -0.72
N THR A 10 -7.54 21.14 -1.91
CA THR A 10 -7.78 19.85 -2.57
C THR A 10 -6.75 18.78 -2.20
N VAL A 11 -5.70 19.14 -1.47
CA VAL A 11 -4.70 18.21 -0.94
C VAL A 11 -4.61 18.29 0.58
N PRO A 12 -4.21 17.20 1.26
CA PRO A 12 -4.09 17.19 2.72
C PRO A 12 -3.15 18.29 3.25
N PRO A 13 -3.31 18.70 4.53
CA PRO A 13 -2.45 19.69 5.15
C PRO A 13 -0.97 19.32 5.05
N GLY A 14 -0.11 20.34 4.84
CA GLY A 14 1.34 20.17 4.77
C GLY A 14 1.86 19.43 3.53
N GLN A 15 1.04 19.25 2.49
CA GLN A 15 1.45 18.66 1.21
C GLN A 15 1.79 19.74 0.17
N THR A 16 2.65 19.37 -0.78
CA THR A 16 2.96 20.14 -2.00
C THR A 16 2.63 19.28 -3.20
N VAL A 17 1.86 19.83 -4.15
CA VAL A 17 1.54 19.12 -5.39
C VAL A 17 2.77 19.02 -6.29
N THR A 18 2.96 17.86 -6.92
CA THR A 18 4.04 17.60 -7.87
C THR A 18 3.55 16.76 -9.05
N ASP A 19 4.05 17.06 -10.23
CA ASP A 19 3.83 16.25 -11.44
C ASP A 19 4.76 15.03 -11.49
N ARG A 20 5.81 15.04 -10.66
CA ARG A 20 6.74 13.90 -10.57
C ARG A 20 6.13 12.77 -9.75
N PHE A 21 6.62 11.56 -9.99
CA PHE A 21 6.39 10.43 -9.09
C PHE A 21 7.72 10.13 -8.35
N PRO A 22 7.97 10.75 -7.19
CA PRO A 22 9.23 10.55 -6.47
C PRO A 22 9.45 9.09 -6.10
N VAL A 23 10.70 8.63 -6.24
CA VAL A 23 11.09 7.27 -5.90
C VAL A 23 11.59 7.22 -4.48
N LEU A 24 10.89 6.46 -3.64
CA LEU A 24 11.24 6.21 -2.25
C LEU A 24 10.99 4.72 -1.94
N HIS A 25 11.98 4.04 -1.43
CA HIS A 25 11.87 2.65 -0.96
C HIS A 25 12.97 2.30 0.05
N VAL A 26 12.80 1.20 0.73
CA VAL A 26 13.79 0.63 1.64
C VAL A 26 14.58 -0.43 0.87
N GLY A 27 15.90 -0.43 1.01
CA GLY A 27 16.79 -1.39 0.35
C GLY A 27 16.81 -1.27 -1.18
N ASP A 28 17.26 -2.31 -1.84
CA ASP A 28 17.36 -2.38 -3.29
C ASP A 28 16.03 -2.79 -3.94
N VAL A 29 15.87 -2.49 -5.23
CA VAL A 29 14.75 -3.00 -6.03
C VAL A 29 14.93 -4.51 -6.19
N PRO A 30 13.96 -5.33 -5.74
CA PRO A 30 14.07 -6.78 -5.85
C PRO A 30 14.14 -7.25 -7.30
N ARG A 31 14.87 -8.34 -7.53
CA ARG A 31 14.83 -9.01 -8.82
C ARG A 31 13.52 -9.78 -8.94
N PHE A 32 12.83 -9.58 -10.04
CA PHE A 32 11.58 -10.22 -10.33
C PHE A 32 11.75 -11.33 -11.39
N ASP A 33 11.24 -12.53 -11.08
CA ASP A 33 11.07 -13.60 -12.05
C ASP A 33 9.58 -13.95 -12.19
N PRO A 34 8.95 -13.67 -13.35
CA PRO A 34 7.53 -13.90 -13.57
C PRO A 34 7.11 -15.37 -13.43
N LYS A 35 8.04 -16.30 -13.62
CA LYS A 35 7.74 -17.74 -13.53
C LYS A 35 7.59 -18.22 -12.09
N THR A 36 8.34 -17.62 -11.18
CA THR A 36 8.39 -18.03 -9.77
C THR A 36 7.64 -17.11 -8.82
N TRP A 37 7.34 -15.87 -9.24
CA TRP A 37 6.61 -14.94 -8.40
C TRP A 37 5.21 -15.44 -8.07
N ARG A 38 4.83 -15.29 -6.81
CA ARG A 38 3.48 -15.59 -6.32
C ARG A 38 3.03 -14.50 -5.37
N LEU A 39 1.71 -14.28 -5.34
CA LEU A 39 1.05 -13.51 -4.29
C LEU A 39 0.23 -14.45 -3.41
N GLY A 40 0.69 -14.68 -2.19
CA GLY A 40 0.04 -15.58 -1.24
C GLY A 40 -0.94 -14.86 -0.31
N PHE A 41 -2.07 -15.52 0.00
CA PHE A 41 -3.06 -15.09 0.99
C PHE A 41 -3.13 -16.15 2.08
N TYR A 42 -2.83 -15.78 3.33
CA TYR A 42 -2.69 -16.74 4.42
C TYR A 42 -3.00 -16.11 5.79
N GLY A 43 -2.83 -16.88 6.88
CA GLY A 43 -3.15 -16.47 8.24
C GLY A 43 -4.56 -16.89 8.63
N LEU A 44 -5.33 -16.00 9.24
CA LEU A 44 -6.71 -16.27 9.68
C LEU A 44 -7.69 -16.19 8.49
N VAL A 45 -7.63 -17.18 7.62
CA VAL A 45 -8.50 -17.36 6.45
C VAL A 45 -8.96 -18.81 6.35
N GLU A 46 -10.20 -19.04 5.90
CA GLU A 46 -10.73 -20.38 5.64
C GLU A 46 -10.09 -20.99 4.39
N ASN A 47 -9.74 -20.15 3.40
CA ASN A 47 -9.27 -20.57 2.10
C ASN A 47 -7.95 -19.90 1.74
N PRO A 48 -6.81 -20.39 2.30
CA PRO A 48 -5.49 -19.88 1.90
C PRO A 48 -5.19 -20.26 0.45
N TYR A 49 -4.59 -19.35 -0.31
CA TYR A 49 -4.26 -19.58 -1.72
C TYR A 49 -3.12 -18.69 -2.18
N GLU A 50 -2.59 -19.00 -3.35
CA GLU A 50 -1.59 -18.19 -4.06
C GLU A 50 -2.05 -17.93 -5.49
N LEU A 51 -1.58 -16.82 -6.06
CA LEU A 51 -1.76 -16.45 -7.46
C LEU A 51 -0.40 -16.24 -8.11
N SER A 52 -0.21 -16.79 -9.30
CA SER A 52 0.82 -16.32 -10.22
C SER A 52 0.46 -14.93 -10.77
N LEU A 53 1.41 -14.28 -11.43
CA LEU A 53 1.15 -12.97 -12.05
C LEU A 53 0.07 -13.05 -13.13
N ASP A 54 0.07 -14.13 -13.92
CA ASP A 54 -0.90 -14.32 -15.00
C ASP A 54 -2.31 -14.58 -14.43
N GLU A 55 -2.43 -15.39 -13.37
CA GLU A 55 -3.71 -15.61 -12.67
C GLU A 55 -4.23 -14.32 -12.04
N LEU A 56 -3.36 -13.52 -11.39
CA LEU A 56 -3.76 -12.23 -10.84
C LEU A 56 -4.28 -11.28 -11.92
N ARG A 57 -3.60 -11.22 -13.07
CA ARG A 57 -4.02 -10.37 -14.21
C ARG A 57 -5.26 -10.87 -14.92
N ALA A 58 -5.58 -12.16 -14.81
CA ALA A 58 -6.81 -12.74 -15.33
C ALA A 58 -8.03 -12.45 -14.45
N GLU A 59 -7.82 -12.05 -13.17
CA GLU A 59 -8.91 -11.60 -12.31
C GLU A 59 -9.53 -10.30 -12.85
N PRO A 60 -10.85 -10.08 -12.63
CA PRO A 60 -11.47 -8.82 -13.01
C PRO A 60 -10.73 -7.61 -12.46
N SER A 61 -10.29 -6.72 -13.34
CA SER A 61 -9.57 -5.51 -13.00
C SER A 61 -10.43 -4.26 -13.16
N VAL A 62 -10.06 -3.21 -12.45
CA VAL A 62 -10.66 -1.88 -12.59
C VAL A 62 -9.58 -0.84 -12.81
N GLU A 63 -9.95 0.27 -13.43
CA GLU A 63 -9.16 1.48 -13.43
C GLU A 63 -9.67 2.37 -12.29
N TRP A 64 -8.74 2.85 -11.47
CA TRP A 64 -9.00 3.85 -10.44
C TRP A 64 -8.23 5.12 -10.75
N ARG A 65 -8.89 6.27 -10.58
CA ARG A 65 -8.29 7.58 -10.75
C ARG A 65 -8.40 8.37 -9.46
N GLY A 66 -7.31 8.99 -9.04
CA GLY A 66 -7.29 9.86 -7.87
C GLY A 66 -5.89 10.24 -7.42
N ASP A 67 -5.83 10.85 -6.26
CA ASP A 67 -4.62 11.44 -5.72
C ASP A 67 -3.90 10.46 -4.78
N ILE A 68 -2.58 10.55 -4.75
CA ILE A 68 -1.75 9.83 -3.79
C ILE A 68 -0.93 10.82 -2.96
N HIS A 69 -0.74 10.50 -1.67
CA HIS A 69 -0.11 11.39 -0.70
C HIS A 69 1.03 10.69 0.03
N CYS A 70 2.21 11.29 0.03
CA CYS A 70 3.37 10.74 0.74
C CYS A 70 3.63 11.48 2.06
N VAL A 71 4.08 10.76 3.08
CA VAL A 71 4.52 11.32 4.36
C VAL A 71 5.63 12.37 4.18
N THR A 72 6.44 12.24 3.14
CA THR A 72 7.51 13.19 2.79
C THR A 72 7.01 14.45 2.11
N ARG A 73 5.72 14.78 2.30
CA ARG A 73 5.07 16.06 1.98
C ARG A 73 4.83 16.34 0.51
N TRP A 74 4.76 15.33 -0.33
CA TRP A 74 4.29 15.51 -1.71
C TRP A 74 2.96 14.81 -1.97
N SER A 75 2.17 15.38 -2.86
CA SER A 75 0.96 14.78 -3.42
C SER A 75 1.06 14.79 -4.94
N LYS A 76 0.72 13.68 -5.57
CA LYS A 76 0.54 13.59 -7.01
C LYS A 76 -0.95 13.42 -7.30
N LYS A 77 -1.50 14.35 -8.08
CA LYS A 77 -2.92 14.41 -8.41
C LYS A 77 -3.23 13.61 -9.66
N ASP A 78 -4.50 13.22 -9.79
CA ASP A 78 -5.08 12.61 -10.99
C ASP A 78 -4.33 11.38 -11.52
N THR A 79 -3.71 10.61 -10.64
CA THR A 79 -3.01 9.37 -11.01
C THR A 79 -4.01 8.30 -11.47
N ILE A 80 -3.62 7.53 -12.48
CA ILE A 80 -4.44 6.45 -13.03
C ILE A 80 -3.77 5.12 -12.70
N TRP A 81 -4.51 4.22 -12.06
CA TRP A 81 -4.03 2.91 -11.66
C TRP A 81 -4.96 1.82 -12.18
N ARG A 82 -4.39 0.71 -12.63
CA ARG A 82 -5.14 -0.50 -12.96
C ARG A 82 -4.70 -1.66 -12.09
N GLY A 83 -5.66 -2.43 -11.61
CA GLY A 83 -5.41 -3.59 -10.76
C GLY A 83 -6.68 -4.35 -10.41
N THR A 84 -6.51 -5.45 -9.68
CA THR A 84 -7.63 -6.19 -9.09
C THR A 84 -8.09 -5.50 -7.82
N PRO A 85 -9.40 -5.23 -7.63
CA PRO A 85 -9.92 -4.78 -6.34
C PRO A 85 -9.54 -5.76 -5.23
N PHE A 86 -8.89 -5.25 -4.18
CA PHE A 86 -8.40 -6.09 -3.09
C PHE A 86 -9.53 -6.88 -2.42
N LYS A 87 -10.72 -6.27 -2.26
CA LYS A 87 -11.89 -6.93 -1.66
C LYS A 87 -12.29 -8.23 -2.36
N ARG A 88 -12.12 -8.35 -3.68
CA ARG A 88 -12.41 -9.60 -4.40
C ARG A 88 -11.46 -10.73 -3.99
N LEU A 89 -10.20 -10.39 -3.79
CA LEU A 89 -9.18 -11.35 -3.33
C LEU A 89 -9.45 -11.76 -1.87
N VAL A 90 -9.94 -10.81 -1.05
CA VAL A 90 -10.38 -11.08 0.32
C VAL A 90 -11.60 -12.00 0.34
N GLU A 91 -12.61 -11.77 -0.50
CA GLU A 91 -13.79 -12.63 -0.63
C GLU A 91 -13.40 -14.08 -0.96
N ARG A 92 -12.39 -14.27 -1.82
CA ARG A 92 -11.85 -15.60 -2.14
C ARG A 92 -11.10 -16.24 -0.96
N ALA A 93 -10.34 -15.44 -0.19
CA ALA A 93 -9.59 -15.90 0.98
C ALA A 93 -10.51 -16.30 2.14
N GLN A 94 -11.70 -15.68 2.25
CA GLN A 94 -12.67 -15.90 3.32
C GLN A 94 -12.04 -15.69 4.72
N PRO A 95 -11.73 -14.44 5.11
CA PRO A 95 -11.17 -14.18 6.44
C PRO A 95 -12.07 -14.69 7.55
N MET A 96 -11.48 -15.34 8.54
CA MET A 96 -12.17 -15.77 9.75
C MET A 96 -12.66 -14.56 10.55
N PRO A 97 -13.70 -14.69 11.40
CA PRO A 97 -14.24 -13.57 12.19
C PRO A 97 -13.21 -12.87 13.09
N GLU A 98 -12.16 -13.58 13.48
CA GLU A 98 -11.06 -13.07 14.31
C GLU A 98 -10.05 -12.22 13.51
N ALA A 99 -10.03 -12.30 12.19
CA ALA A 99 -9.14 -11.52 11.35
C ALA A 99 -9.55 -10.03 11.39
N LYS A 100 -8.75 -9.22 12.05
CA LYS A 100 -8.97 -7.78 12.22
C LYS A 100 -7.99 -6.92 11.44
N PHE A 101 -6.83 -7.49 11.10
CA PHE A 101 -5.73 -6.79 10.46
C PHE A 101 -5.23 -7.52 9.22
N VAL A 102 -4.71 -6.74 8.29
CA VAL A 102 -3.96 -7.20 7.11
C VAL A 102 -2.53 -6.72 7.22
N ILE A 103 -1.59 -7.63 7.07
CA ILE A 103 -0.17 -7.33 6.98
C ILE A 103 0.27 -7.58 5.53
N GLN A 104 0.75 -6.52 4.89
CA GLN A 104 1.35 -6.62 3.57
C GLN A 104 2.83 -6.97 3.72
N HIS A 105 3.30 -7.97 2.98
CA HIS A 105 4.71 -8.38 2.94
C HIS A 105 5.26 -8.17 1.53
N ALA A 106 6.48 -7.66 1.46
CA ALA A 106 7.19 -7.40 0.21
C ALA A 106 8.49 -8.19 0.11
N ASP A 107 8.97 -8.40 -1.11
CA ASP A 107 10.19 -9.19 -1.41
C ASP A 107 11.46 -8.65 -0.74
N ASN A 108 11.51 -7.34 -0.42
CA ASN A 108 12.63 -6.71 0.27
C ASN A 108 12.52 -6.73 1.80
N ALA A 109 11.73 -7.63 2.36
CA ALA A 109 11.40 -7.73 3.79
C ALA A 109 10.67 -6.50 4.37
N TYR A 110 10.15 -5.62 3.54
CA TYR A 110 9.28 -4.54 3.98
C TYR A 110 7.92 -5.09 4.39
N THR A 111 7.36 -4.56 5.47
CA THR A 111 6.00 -4.86 5.91
C THR A 111 5.26 -3.59 6.29
N THR A 112 3.95 -3.58 6.15
CA THR A 112 3.05 -2.57 6.73
C THR A 112 1.72 -3.22 7.09
N ASN A 113 1.10 -2.71 8.14
CA ASN A 113 -0.14 -3.22 8.73
C ASN A 113 -1.29 -2.25 8.49
N LEU A 114 -2.50 -2.78 8.38
CA LEU A 114 -3.74 -1.99 8.29
C LEU A 114 -4.89 -2.77 8.93
N PRO A 115 -5.90 -2.07 9.50
CA PRO A 115 -7.16 -2.71 9.79
C PRO A 115 -7.76 -3.34 8.53
N LEU A 116 -8.31 -4.55 8.63
CA LEU A 116 -8.96 -5.22 7.49
C LEU A 116 -10.04 -4.34 6.85
N GLU A 117 -10.84 -3.65 7.67
CA GLU A 117 -11.90 -2.74 7.18
C GLU A 117 -11.35 -1.65 6.26
N ALA A 118 -10.19 -1.07 6.57
CA ALA A 118 -9.55 -0.04 5.74
C ALA A 118 -9.10 -0.56 4.36
N MET A 119 -8.97 -1.89 4.21
CA MET A 119 -8.56 -2.57 2.98
C MET A 119 -9.73 -2.96 2.07
N LEU A 120 -10.98 -2.84 2.53
CA LEU A 120 -12.16 -3.28 1.78
C LEU A 120 -12.80 -2.18 0.90
N GLY A 121 -12.21 -1.00 0.85
CA GLY A 121 -12.66 0.08 -0.03
C GLY A 121 -12.53 -0.27 -1.51
N ASP A 122 -13.44 0.26 -2.33
CA ASP A 122 -13.44 0.04 -3.80
C ASP A 122 -12.20 0.59 -4.49
N GLU A 123 -11.54 1.56 -3.86
CA GLU A 123 -10.30 2.19 -4.31
C GLU A 123 -9.03 1.41 -3.97
N VAL A 124 -9.13 0.36 -3.13
CA VAL A 124 -7.97 -0.44 -2.72
C VAL A 124 -7.69 -1.52 -3.76
N LEU A 125 -6.52 -1.46 -4.38
CA LEU A 125 -6.14 -2.34 -5.48
C LEU A 125 -4.84 -3.10 -5.19
N VAL A 126 -4.76 -4.30 -5.74
CA VAL A 126 -3.49 -4.94 -6.11
C VAL A 126 -3.18 -4.47 -7.52
N ALA A 127 -2.29 -3.48 -7.64
CA ALA A 127 -2.06 -2.73 -8.87
C ALA A 127 -0.82 -3.21 -9.64
N TRP A 128 -0.91 -3.25 -10.97
CA TRP A 128 0.19 -3.62 -11.89
C TRP A 128 0.39 -2.65 -13.06
N GLU A 129 -0.48 -1.64 -13.23
CA GLU A 129 -0.31 -0.56 -14.19
C GLU A 129 -0.44 0.80 -13.51
N PHE A 130 0.30 1.76 -14.04
CA PHE A 130 0.28 3.15 -13.65
C PHE A 130 0.31 4.03 -14.92
N ASP A 131 -0.60 5.00 -15.01
CA ASP A 131 -0.74 5.92 -16.16
C ASP A 131 -0.72 5.20 -17.52
N GLY A 132 -1.45 4.07 -17.63
CA GLY A 132 -1.64 3.30 -18.86
C GLY A 132 -0.44 2.42 -19.26
N SER A 133 0.58 2.30 -18.41
CA SER A 133 1.76 1.48 -18.67
C SER A 133 1.97 0.46 -17.54
N ALA A 134 2.67 -0.64 -17.85
CA ALA A 134 3.08 -1.59 -16.84
C ALA A 134 3.90 -0.87 -15.75
N LEU A 135 3.60 -1.21 -14.49
CA LEU A 135 4.27 -0.58 -13.35
C LEU A 135 5.76 -0.86 -13.36
N GLU A 136 6.56 0.21 -13.40
CA GLU A 136 8.02 0.11 -13.38
C GLU A 136 8.54 -0.54 -12.10
N PRO A 137 9.64 -1.33 -12.17
CA PRO A 137 10.22 -1.97 -10.99
C PRO A 137 10.50 -1.00 -9.84
N ILE A 138 11.02 0.21 -10.14
CA ILE A 138 11.36 1.23 -9.15
C ILE A 138 10.12 1.79 -8.42
N HIS A 139 8.94 1.69 -9.03
CA HIS A 139 7.65 2.10 -8.47
C HIS A 139 6.86 0.94 -7.86
N GLY A 140 7.44 -0.26 -7.80
CA GLY A 140 6.85 -1.43 -7.14
C GLY A 140 6.39 -2.53 -8.09
N GLY A 141 6.75 -2.43 -9.40
CA GLY A 141 6.47 -3.50 -10.36
C GLY A 141 7.15 -4.82 -9.99
N PRO A 142 6.52 -5.93 -10.36
CA PRO A 142 5.34 -6.03 -11.24
C PRO A 142 4.01 -5.73 -10.55
N VAL A 143 3.96 -5.76 -9.20
CA VAL A 143 2.73 -5.64 -8.43
C VAL A 143 2.98 -4.90 -7.11
N ARG A 144 2.09 -3.98 -6.78
CA ARG A 144 2.07 -3.29 -5.50
C ARG A 144 0.66 -3.15 -4.95
N MET A 145 0.55 -2.85 -3.65
CA MET A 145 -0.72 -2.34 -3.12
C MET A 145 -0.93 -0.88 -3.49
N LEU A 146 -2.19 -0.51 -3.66
CA LEU A 146 -2.68 0.86 -3.71
C LEU A 146 -3.74 1.03 -2.62
N VAL A 147 -3.47 1.89 -1.63
CA VAL A 147 -4.38 2.26 -0.54
C VAL A 147 -4.41 3.79 -0.48
N PRO A 148 -5.12 4.46 -1.40
CA PRO A 148 -4.94 5.89 -1.68
C PRO A 148 -5.43 6.81 -0.57
N LYS A 149 -6.35 6.36 0.29
CA LYS A 149 -6.84 7.13 1.44
C LYS A 149 -5.80 7.33 2.54
N LEU A 150 -4.71 6.57 2.52
CA LEU A 150 -3.66 6.64 3.53
C LEU A 150 -2.35 7.15 2.93
N TYR A 151 -1.45 7.63 3.78
CA TYR A 151 -0.10 7.95 3.32
C TYR A 151 0.55 6.75 2.63
N PHE A 152 1.30 7.00 1.56
CA PHE A 152 1.68 6.03 0.54
C PHE A 152 2.64 4.93 1.01
N TRP A 153 3.21 5.02 2.22
CA TRP A 153 3.94 3.88 2.79
C TRP A 153 3.02 2.71 3.17
N LYS A 154 1.71 2.96 3.37
CA LYS A 154 0.68 1.91 3.56
C LYS A 154 0.35 1.16 2.26
N SER A 155 0.92 1.58 1.14
CA SER A 155 0.81 0.94 -0.17
C SER A 155 2.12 0.24 -0.51
N ALA A 156 2.36 -0.96 0.05
CA ALA A 156 3.61 -1.68 -0.11
C ALA A 156 3.93 -1.99 -1.58
N LYS A 157 5.18 -1.73 -1.99
CA LYS A 157 5.76 -2.14 -3.28
C LYS A 157 6.15 -3.61 -3.23
N TRP A 158 6.23 -4.26 -4.41
CA TRP A 158 6.77 -5.61 -4.56
C TRP A 158 6.14 -6.64 -3.63
N ILE A 159 4.82 -6.55 -3.45
CA ILE A 159 4.10 -7.46 -2.55
C ILE A 159 4.19 -8.91 -3.06
N ASN A 160 4.36 -9.83 -2.13
CA ASN A 160 4.35 -11.26 -2.39
C ASN A 160 3.45 -12.04 -1.44
N LYS A 161 3.06 -11.43 -0.31
CA LYS A 161 2.17 -12.09 0.66
C LYS A 161 1.24 -11.10 1.36
N ILE A 162 0.03 -11.56 1.62
CA ILE A 162 -0.99 -10.89 2.42
C ILE A 162 -1.32 -11.81 3.60
N GLU A 163 -1.07 -11.33 4.82
CA GLU A 163 -1.36 -12.06 6.05
C GLU A 163 -2.59 -11.47 6.72
N PHE A 164 -3.54 -12.31 7.11
CA PHE A 164 -4.70 -11.95 7.92
C PHE A 164 -4.43 -12.32 9.38
N ALA A 165 -4.56 -11.36 10.30
CA ALA A 165 -4.19 -11.50 11.69
C ALA A 165 -5.27 -10.98 12.64
N ALA A 166 -5.36 -11.55 13.87
CA ALA A 166 -6.24 -11.06 14.91
C ALA A 166 -5.71 -9.79 15.55
N ASP A 167 -4.39 -9.75 15.76
CA ASP A 167 -3.70 -8.67 16.43
C ASP A 167 -2.95 -7.79 15.44
N ASP A 168 -2.83 -6.52 15.77
CA ASP A 168 -2.03 -5.58 14.99
C ASP A 168 -0.54 -5.93 15.09
N LYS A 169 0.12 -5.92 13.93
CA LYS A 169 1.55 -6.20 13.81
C LYS A 169 2.24 -5.01 13.12
N PRO A 170 2.65 -3.99 13.87
CA PRO A 170 3.32 -2.82 13.31
C PRO A 170 4.42 -3.20 12.32
N GLY A 171 4.38 -2.57 11.13
CA GLY A 171 5.31 -2.86 10.06
C GLY A 171 6.64 -2.13 10.20
N PHE A 172 7.36 -2.00 9.06
CA PHE A 172 8.70 -1.44 9.02
C PHE A 172 8.77 0.00 9.52
N TRP A 173 7.91 0.88 9.01
CA TRP A 173 7.93 2.30 9.37
C TRP A 173 7.21 2.58 10.68
N GLU A 174 6.14 1.85 10.97
CA GLU A 174 5.40 1.95 12.22
C GLU A 174 6.32 1.65 13.42
N LYS A 175 7.17 0.62 13.35
CA LYS A 175 8.21 0.33 14.36
C LYS A 175 9.29 1.41 14.47
N ARG A 176 9.36 2.32 13.51
CA ARG A 176 10.33 3.44 13.47
C ARG A 176 9.68 4.79 13.76
N GLY A 177 8.50 4.77 14.38
CA GLY A 177 7.82 5.97 14.86
C GLY A 177 6.88 6.62 13.83
N TYR A 178 6.53 5.95 12.74
CA TYR A 178 5.47 6.42 11.86
C TYR A 178 4.11 6.09 12.48
N HIS A 179 3.11 6.93 12.18
CA HIS A 179 1.77 6.77 12.72
C HIS A 179 1.10 5.50 12.22
N ASN A 180 0.44 4.76 13.10
CA ASN A 180 -0.16 3.48 12.74
C ASN A 180 -1.30 3.61 11.72
N ASP A 181 -2.17 4.63 11.86
CA ASP A 181 -3.33 4.82 10.96
C ASP A 181 -2.97 5.52 9.65
N ALA A 182 -2.00 6.45 9.68
CA ALA A 182 -1.46 7.09 8.49
C ALA A 182 -2.44 7.94 7.66
N ASP A 183 -3.48 8.53 8.28
CA ASP A 183 -4.44 9.40 7.61
C ASP A 183 -3.79 10.74 7.22
N PRO A 184 -3.68 11.06 5.91
CA PRO A 184 -3.04 12.29 5.45
C PRO A 184 -3.85 13.55 5.79
N TRP A 185 -5.16 13.47 5.88
CA TRP A 185 -6.02 14.61 6.20
C TRP A 185 -5.96 15.00 7.67
N LYS A 186 -5.57 14.06 8.55
CA LYS A 186 -5.27 14.29 9.97
C LYS A 186 -3.79 14.58 10.23
N GLU A 187 -2.97 14.66 9.19
CA GLU A 187 -1.50 14.76 9.28
C GLU A 187 -0.86 13.67 10.16
N GLN A 188 -1.41 12.46 10.17
CA GLN A 188 -0.90 11.33 10.95
C GLN A 188 0.40 10.77 10.32
N ARG A 189 1.47 11.55 10.41
CA ARG A 189 2.79 11.22 9.85
C ARG A 189 3.61 10.36 10.80
N TYR A 190 3.66 10.77 12.06
CA TYR A 190 4.48 10.15 13.10
C TYR A 190 3.62 9.85 14.32
N SER A 191 3.99 8.81 15.07
CA SER A 191 3.37 8.50 16.36
C SER A 191 3.75 9.57 17.38
N ASP A 192 2.83 9.89 18.32
CA ASP A 192 3.08 10.79 19.42
C ASP A 192 3.99 10.18 20.50
N LEU A 193 4.50 8.98 20.29
CA LEU A 193 5.48 8.38 21.20
C LEU A 193 6.80 9.13 21.08
N PRO A 194 7.41 9.54 22.22
CA PRO A 194 8.69 10.24 22.19
C PRO A 194 9.69 9.38 21.43
N SER A 195 10.28 9.98 20.40
CA SER A 195 11.36 9.38 19.63
C SER A 195 12.51 9.02 20.56
N TRP A 196 12.79 7.72 20.69
CA TRP A 196 14.09 7.19 21.15
C TRP A 196 14.76 7.91 22.32
N THR A 197 14.50 7.44 23.53
CA THR A 197 15.51 7.48 24.61
C THR A 197 16.21 6.12 24.60
N GLY A 198 17.47 6.09 24.12
CA GLY A 198 18.33 4.91 24.18
C GLY A 198 19.35 4.94 23.09
#